data_22c63ac996608e5062a2e88317c994f1
#
_entry.id   22c63ac996608e5062a2e88317c994f1
#
_cell.length_a   1.000
_cell.length_b   1.000
_cell.length_c   1.000
_cell.angle_alpha   90.00
_cell.angle_beta   90.00
_cell.angle_gamma   90.00
#
_symmetry.space_group_name_H-M   'P 1'
#
loop_
_entity.id
_entity.type
_entity.pdbx_description
1 polymer ?
#
loop_
_entity_poly.entity_id
_entity_poly.type
_entity_poly.pdbx_seq_one_letter_code
_entity_poly.pdbx_strand_id
1 'polypeptide(L)'
;MNIDKNFQISSTKIITPFWIGSIVSGILLGLNAPGFGTHWIGLVSFIPLLFTLEQLHKKTYITFWKRCLVFSGVCWLTGGIASLIGGHWITNSIHVFGHIPWIFSLLSTGAGYGLEVGLQLFVYFAIPLLCIRKLGNWELPLRLVYVIAIDPWYPRLIHWNYGGLTFSQFPFLEQVADIIGSSGLLFYSLGLSYLLIAWWRLKSDEKNLNDNEVRYKFCLLYTSPSPRDS
;
A
#
# COMPACT_ATOMS: atom_id res chain seq x y z
N MET A 1 10.34 44.46 -5.42
CA MET A 1 10.85 43.10 -5.50
C MET A 1 10.58 42.40 -4.17
N ASN A 2 9.39 41.83 -4.05
CA ASN A 2 8.87 41.30 -2.77
C ASN A 2 8.17 39.97 -3.10
N ILE A 3 8.99 39.00 -3.51
CA ILE A 3 8.62 37.63 -3.82
C ILE A 3 9.29 36.80 -2.72
N ASP A 4 8.61 36.21 -1.79
CA ASP A 4 9.00 35.03 -1.00
C ASP A 4 8.42 34.92 0.42
N LYS A 5 7.40 35.70 0.80
CA LYS A 5 6.78 35.48 2.13
C LYS A 5 5.56 34.54 2.12
N ASN A 6 5.00 34.20 0.94
CA ASN A 6 3.81 33.33 0.85
C ASN A 6 4.14 31.84 0.65
N PHE A 7 5.43 31.48 0.54
CA PHE A 7 5.82 30.10 0.24
C PHE A 7 6.00 29.20 1.48
N GLN A 8 6.20 29.78 2.66
CA GLN A 8 6.46 28.98 3.87
C GLN A 8 5.21 28.49 4.62
N ILE A 9 4.03 29.07 4.39
CA ILE A 9 2.83 28.73 5.21
C ILE A 9 2.13 27.46 4.71
N SER A 10 2.45 26.98 3.50
CA SER A 10 1.78 25.80 2.90
C SER A 10 2.39 24.46 3.28
N SER A 11 3.64 24.40 3.75
CA SER A 11 4.33 23.12 3.94
C SER A 11 3.88 22.32 5.16
N THR A 12 3.50 23.00 6.24
CA THR A 12 3.13 22.34 7.51
C THR A 12 1.69 21.81 7.52
N LYS A 13 0.75 22.48 6.85
CA LYS A 13 -0.66 22.01 6.80
C LYS A 13 -0.90 20.77 5.93
N ILE A 14 0.07 20.39 5.11
CA ILE A 14 -0.09 19.33 4.09
C ILE A 14 0.56 18.01 4.56
N ILE A 15 1.46 18.04 5.54
CA ILE A 15 2.16 16.85 6.03
C ILE A 15 1.28 16.00 6.96
N THR A 16 0.44 16.64 7.77
CA THR A 16 -0.43 15.97 8.73
C THR A 16 -1.34 14.87 8.13
N PRO A 17 -2.06 15.07 7.02
CA PRO A 17 -2.90 14.01 6.45
C PRO A 17 -2.13 12.80 5.89
N PHE A 18 -0.86 12.97 5.50
CA PHE A 18 -0.07 11.87 4.95
C PHE A 18 0.42 10.89 6.01
N TRP A 19 0.82 11.38 7.16
CA TRP A 19 1.20 10.52 8.28
C TRP A 19 0.00 9.75 8.83
N ILE A 20 -1.19 10.35 8.81
CA ILE A 20 -2.43 9.68 9.23
C ILE A 20 -2.69 8.43 8.37
N GLY A 21 -2.60 8.53 7.05
CA GLY A 21 -2.82 7.38 6.17
C GLY A 21 -1.82 6.24 6.41
N SER A 22 -0.54 6.57 6.68
CA SER A 22 0.48 5.59 7.05
C SER A 22 0.17 4.91 8.38
N ILE A 23 -0.22 5.68 9.39
CA ILE A 23 -0.57 5.17 10.72
C ILE A 23 -1.79 4.26 10.63
N VAL A 24 -2.85 4.71 9.96
CA VAL A 24 -4.08 3.92 9.77
C VAL A 24 -3.78 2.60 9.03
N SER A 25 -3.01 2.68 7.93
CA SER A 25 -2.63 1.47 7.20
C SER A 25 -1.77 0.52 8.03
N GLY A 26 -0.83 1.06 8.82
CA GLY A 26 0.00 0.26 9.73
C GLY A 26 -0.82 -0.46 10.81
N ILE A 27 -1.80 0.24 11.39
CA ILE A 27 -2.73 -0.36 12.38
C ILE A 27 -3.56 -1.47 11.71
N LEU A 28 -4.16 -1.20 10.55
CA LEU A 28 -4.98 -2.17 9.84
C LEU A 28 -4.18 -3.42 9.42
N LEU A 29 -2.95 -3.22 8.92
CA LEU A 29 -2.05 -4.33 8.58
C LEU A 29 -1.65 -5.12 9.82
N GLY A 30 -1.33 -4.47 10.93
CA GLY A 30 -0.99 -5.13 12.18
C GLY A 30 -2.15 -5.94 12.75
N LEU A 31 -3.37 -5.39 12.72
CA LEU A 31 -4.58 -6.09 13.16
C LEU A 31 -4.98 -7.25 12.25
N ASN A 32 -4.51 -7.28 11.00
CA ASN A 32 -4.69 -8.40 10.10
C ASN A 32 -3.82 -9.63 10.46
N ALA A 33 -2.90 -9.48 11.42
CA ALA A 33 -2.06 -10.58 11.86
C ALA A 33 -2.86 -11.69 12.59
N PRO A 34 -2.39 -12.94 12.52
CA PRO A 34 -3.02 -14.04 13.25
C PRO A 34 -3.13 -13.74 14.75
N GLY A 35 -4.26 -14.10 15.34
CA GLY A 35 -4.54 -13.88 16.75
C GLY A 35 -5.54 -12.76 17.04
N PHE A 36 -5.73 -11.80 16.12
CA PHE A 36 -6.73 -10.74 16.33
C PHE A 36 -8.13 -11.08 15.80
N GLY A 37 -8.27 -12.10 14.95
CA GLY A 37 -9.57 -12.51 14.39
C GLY A 37 -10.22 -11.52 13.43
N THR A 38 -9.47 -10.52 12.96
CA THR A 38 -9.97 -9.37 12.18
C THR A 38 -9.54 -9.43 10.71
N HIS A 39 -9.59 -10.62 10.09
CA HIS A 39 -9.01 -10.88 8.76
C HIS A 39 -9.63 -10.04 7.64
N TRP A 40 -10.91 -9.67 7.73
CA TRP A 40 -11.57 -8.81 6.74
C TRP A 40 -10.91 -7.44 6.58
N ILE A 41 -10.25 -6.96 7.65
CA ILE A 41 -9.53 -5.69 7.64
C ILE A 41 -8.38 -5.72 6.62
N GLY A 42 -7.76 -6.87 6.39
CA GLY A 42 -6.68 -7.03 5.44
C GLY A 42 -7.06 -6.64 4.00
N LEU A 43 -8.34 -6.81 3.60
CA LEU A 43 -8.81 -6.42 2.28
C LEU A 43 -8.70 -4.91 2.02
N VAL A 44 -8.79 -4.10 3.07
CA VAL A 44 -8.78 -2.64 2.98
C VAL A 44 -7.50 -2.00 3.56
N SER A 45 -6.64 -2.81 4.16
CA SER A 45 -5.47 -2.35 4.93
C SER A 45 -4.44 -1.57 4.11
N PHE A 46 -4.32 -1.87 2.80
CA PHE A 46 -3.40 -1.18 1.91
C PHE A 46 -3.95 0.14 1.36
N ILE A 47 -5.27 0.37 1.42
CA ILE A 47 -5.92 1.54 0.80
C ILE A 47 -5.38 2.86 1.36
N PRO A 48 -5.27 3.09 2.69
CA PRO A 48 -4.78 4.36 3.21
C PRO A 48 -3.33 4.64 2.80
N LEU A 49 -2.47 3.60 2.75
CA LEU A 49 -1.09 3.74 2.30
C LEU A 49 -1.03 4.10 0.81
N LEU A 50 -1.73 3.34 -0.04
CA LEU A 50 -1.75 3.58 -1.48
C LEU A 50 -2.29 4.98 -1.79
N PHE A 51 -3.38 5.38 -1.13
CA PHE A 51 -3.92 6.73 -1.26
C PHE A 51 -2.90 7.80 -0.87
N THR A 52 -2.19 7.59 0.24
CA THR A 52 -1.15 8.50 0.71
C THR A 52 -0.03 8.66 -0.31
N LEU A 53 0.50 7.55 -0.82
CA LEU A 53 1.56 7.54 -1.83
C LEU A 53 1.10 8.24 -3.13
N GLU A 54 -0.14 7.99 -3.58
CA GLU A 54 -0.75 8.64 -4.72
C GLU A 54 -0.83 10.17 -4.55
N GLN A 55 -1.29 10.64 -3.40
CA GLN A 55 -1.37 12.08 -3.11
C GLN A 55 0.01 12.73 -3.06
N LEU A 56 0.99 12.05 -2.47
CA LEU A 56 2.37 12.52 -2.46
C LEU A 56 2.98 12.54 -3.87
N HIS A 57 2.65 11.55 -4.70
CA HIS A 57 3.14 11.47 -6.07
C HIS A 57 2.64 12.62 -6.94
N LYS A 58 1.40 13.07 -6.75
CA LYS A 58 0.80 14.22 -7.48
C LYS A 58 1.53 15.54 -7.21
N LYS A 59 2.33 15.65 -6.15
CA LYS A 59 3.11 16.86 -5.84
C LYS A 59 4.37 16.94 -6.69
N THR A 60 4.29 17.71 -7.76
CA THR A 60 5.36 17.83 -8.77
C THR A 60 6.57 18.66 -8.32
N TYR A 61 6.41 19.50 -7.31
CA TYR A 61 7.46 20.41 -6.81
C TYR A 61 8.54 19.74 -5.93
N ILE A 62 8.37 18.45 -5.60
CA ILE A 62 9.33 17.71 -4.78
C ILE A 62 10.37 17.04 -5.70
N THR A 63 11.65 17.30 -5.46
CA THR A 63 12.76 16.64 -6.16
C THR A 63 12.67 15.12 -6.02
N PHE A 64 13.09 14.36 -7.02
CA PHE A 64 13.03 12.89 -7.04
C PHE A 64 13.58 12.26 -5.75
N TRP A 65 14.78 12.64 -5.30
CA TRP A 65 15.40 12.11 -4.08
C TRP A 65 14.60 12.41 -2.81
N LYS A 66 14.08 13.63 -2.69
CA LYS A 66 13.21 13.98 -1.56
C LYS A 66 11.91 13.18 -1.58
N ARG A 67 11.39 12.88 -2.75
CA ARG A 67 10.20 12.04 -2.92
C ARG A 67 10.50 10.60 -2.48
N CYS A 68 11.62 10.03 -2.91
CA CYS A 68 12.06 8.70 -2.46
C CYS A 68 12.21 8.63 -0.93
N LEU A 69 12.82 9.63 -0.30
CA LEU A 69 12.97 9.71 1.15
C LEU A 69 11.61 9.79 1.87
N VAL A 70 10.70 10.62 1.38
CA VAL A 70 9.35 10.75 1.97
C VAL A 70 8.57 9.46 1.80
N PHE A 71 8.61 8.81 0.63
CA PHE A 71 7.96 7.53 0.38
C PHE A 71 8.53 6.43 1.28
N SER A 72 9.87 6.38 1.41
CA SER A 72 10.54 5.45 2.33
C SER A 72 10.10 5.66 3.77
N GLY A 73 10.04 6.91 4.23
CA GLY A 73 9.57 7.26 5.59
C GLY A 73 8.11 6.85 5.83
N VAL A 74 7.23 7.10 4.86
CA VAL A 74 5.81 6.69 4.91
C VAL A 74 5.69 5.16 4.98
N CYS A 75 6.41 4.43 4.14
CA CYS A 75 6.41 2.97 4.13
C CYS A 75 7.00 2.38 5.41
N TRP A 76 8.11 2.95 5.90
CA TRP A 76 8.75 2.51 7.14
C TRP A 76 7.86 2.76 8.37
N LEU A 77 7.20 3.91 8.45
CA LEU A 77 6.24 4.20 9.52
C LEU A 77 5.09 3.17 9.51
N THR A 78 4.55 2.89 8.32
CA THR A 78 3.50 1.87 8.15
C THR A 78 4.01 0.49 8.58
N GLY A 79 5.18 0.08 8.12
CA GLY A 79 5.81 -1.19 8.45
C GLY A 79 6.14 -1.31 9.93
N GLY A 80 6.67 -0.24 10.55
CA GLY A 80 6.98 -0.20 11.99
C GLY A 80 5.74 -0.41 12.86
N ILE A 81 4.65 0.31 12.56
CA ILE A 81 3.38 0.16 13.29
C ILE A 81 2.79 -1.23 13.07
N ALA A 82 2.76 -1.73 11.83
CA ALA A 82 2.27 -3.06 11.51
C ALA A 82 3.07 -4.14 12.25
N SER A 83 4.39 -3.98 12.33
CA SER A 83 5.29 -4.92 13.03
C SER A 83 5.11 -4.88 14.55
N LEU A 84 4.91 -3.70 15.14
CA LEU A 84 4.66 -3.59 16.58
C LEU A 84 3.35 -4.26 16.99
N ILE A 85 2.31 -4.13 16.19
CA ILE A 85 1.00 -4.72 16.48
C ILE A 85 0.99 -6.20 16.10
N GLY A 86 1.24 -6.52 14.82
CA GLY A 86 1.15 -7.88 14.30
C GLY A 86 2.31 -8.78 14.72
N GLY A 87 3.50 -8.19 14.91
CA GLY A 87 4.73 -8.87 15.32
C GLY A 87 4.98 -8.86 16.82
N HIS A 88 3.97 -8.61 17.67
CA HIS A 88 4.15 -8.60 19.13
C HIS A 88 4.77 -9.91 19.68
N TRP A 89 4.51 -11.02 19.04
CA TRP A 89 5.11 -12.32 19.38
C TRP A 89 6.63 -12.33 19.15
N ILE A 90 7.15 -11.56 18.16
CA ILE A 90 8.59 -11.40 17.91
C ILE A 90 9.22 -10.67 19.09
N THR A 91 8.58 -9.58 19.57
CA THR A 91 9.03 -8.85 20.78
C THR A 91 9.12 -9.79 21.97
N ASN A 92 8.09 -10.63 22.20
CA ASN A 92 8.09 -11.58 23.28
C ASN A 92 9.18 -12.65 23.12
N SER A 93 9.37 -13.16 21.91
CA SER A 93 10.42 -14.14 21.61
C SER A 93 11.81 -13.57 21.87
N ILE A 94 12.11 -12.35 21.44
CA ILE A 94 13.39 -11.69 21.68
C ILE A 94 13.61 -11.45 23.18
N HIS A 95 12.56 -11.06 23.91
CA HIS A 95 12.63 -10.84 25.34
C HIS A 95 12.86 -12.13 26.12
N VAL A 96 12.05 -13.15 25.86
CA VAL A 96 12.07 -14.40 26.65
C VAL A 96 13.29 -15.27 26.29
N PHE A 97 13.52 -15.51 24.99
CA PHE A 97 14.59 -16.42 24.55
C PHE A 97 15.95 -15.70 24.39
N GLY A 98 15.92 -14.42 24.02
CA GLY A 98 17.14 -13.60 23.89
C GLY A 98 17.60 -13.00 25.20
N HIS A 99 16.82 -13.10 26.29
CA HIS A 99 17.08 -12.44 27.58
C HIS A 99 17.34 -10.95 27.46
N ILE A 100 16.77 -10.29 26.44
CA ILE A 100 16.94 -8.86 26.16
C ILE A 100 15.88 -8.08 26.93
N PRO A 101 16.19 -6.94 27.56
CA PRO A 101 15.20 -6.10 28.22
C PRO A 101 14.06 -5.75 27.27
N TRP A 102 12.82 -5.75 27.77
CA TRP A 102 11.60 -5.65 26.97
C TRP A 102 11.59 -4.42 26.05
N ILE A 103 12.09 -3.28 26.49
CA ILE A 103 12.14 -2.05 25.69
C ILE A 103 13.01 -2.21 24.44
N PHE A 104 14.17 -2.90 24.57
CA PHE A 104 15.05 -3.16 23.42
C PHE A 104 14.46 -4.20 22.47
N SER A 105 13.73 -5.18 22.99
CA SER A 105 12.98 -6.17 22.20
C SER A 105 11.89 -5.47 21.38
N LEU A 106 11.16 -4.53 21.99
CA LEU A 106 10.15 -3.72 21.35
C LEU A 106 10.75 -2.84 20.25
N LEU A 107 11.86 -2.16 20.54
CA LEU A 107 12.57 -1.33 19.56
C LEU A 107 13.12 -2.18 18.40
N SER A 108 13.64 -3.37 18.68
CA SER A 108 14.11 -4.30 17.64
C SER A 108 12.98 -4.75 16.72
N THR A 109 11.78 -5.02 17.27
CA THR A 109 10.62 -5.38 16.47
C THR A 109 10.13 -4.19 15.64
N GLY A 110 9.93 -3.04 16.26
CA GLY A 110 9.38 -1.87 15.59
C GLY A 110 10.34 -1.25 14.56
N ALA A 111 11.61 -1.11 14.91
CA ALA A 111 12.61 -0.52 14.02
C ALA A 111 13.24 -1.56 13.08
N GLY A 112 13.67 -2.71 13.60
CA GLY A 112 14.37 -3.74 12.82
C GLY A 112 13.43 -4.47 11.86
N TYR A 113 12.47 -5.21 12.40
CA TYR A 113 11.47 -5.91 11.56
C TYR A 113 10.57 -4.94 10.83
N GLY A 114 10.24 -3.79 11.44
CA GLY A 114 9.50 -2.72 10.78
C GLY A 114 10.24 -2.12 9.60
N LEU A 115 11.58 -2.09 9.61
CA LEU A 115 12.38 -1.68 8.44
C LEU A 115 12.23 -2.68 7.29
N GLU A 116 12.27 -3.99 7.56
CA GLU A 116 12.05 -5.03 6.55
C GLU A 116 10.68 -4.87 5.89
N VAL A 117 9.61 -4.80 6.70
CA VAL A 117 8.25 -4.60 6.21
C VAL A 117 8.12 -3.27 5.47
N GLY A 118 8.72 -2.20 5.98
CA GLY A 118 8.73 -0.90 5.32
C GLY A 118 9.44 -0.91 3.97
N LEU A 119 10.57 -1.60 3.85
CA LEU A 119 11.27 -1.80 2.58
C LEU A 119 10.44 -2.63 1.61
N GLN A 120 9.75 -3.67 2.09
CA GLN A 120 8.83 -4.45 1.28
C GLN A 120 7.72 -3.57 0.71
N LEU A 121 7.06 -2.76 1.55
CA LEU A 121 6.01 -1.82 1.12
C LEU A 121 6.56 -0.78 0.13
N PHE A 122 7.80 -0.30 0.34
CA PHE A 122 8.46 0.62 -0.58
C PHE A 122 8.70 -0.01 -1.94
N VAL A 123 9.23 -1.24 -1.99
CA VAL A 123 9.45 -1.98 -3.24
C VAL A 123 8.12 -2.25 -3.94
N TYR A 124 7.09 -2.67 -3.21
CA TYR A 124 5.81 -3.04 -3.81
C TYR A 124 5.01 -1.85 -4.34
N PHE A 125 5.04 -0.72 -3.65
CA PHE A 125 4.13 0.38 -3.94
C PHE A 125 4.83 1.66 -4.39
N ALA A 126 5.94 2.01 -3.78
CA ALA A 126 6.64 3.25 -4.10
C ALA A 126 7.43 3.15 -5.42
N ILE A 127 8.16 2.05 -5.64
CA ILE A 127 8.93 1.87 -6.87
C ILE A 127 8.03 1.87 -8.11
N PRO A 128 6.97 1.05 -8.21
CA PRO A 128 6.11 1.09 -9.39
C PRO A 128 5.40 2.42 -9.57
N LEU A 129 5.06 3.11 -8.48
CA LEU A 129 4.50 4.45 -8.54
C LEU A 129 5.48 5.49 -9.12
N LEU A 130 6.79 5.32 -8.85
CA LEU A 130 7.83 6.19 -9.37
C LEU A 130 8.21 5.88 -10.82
N CYS A 131 8.20 4.59 -11.21
CA CYS A 131 8.71 4.09 -12.48
C CYS A 131 7.61 3.93 -13.54
N ILE A 132 6.44 3.39 -13.17
CA ILE A 132 5.31 3.13 -14.08
C ILE A 132 4.47 4.41 -14.18
N ARG A 133 4.97 5.37 -14.93
CA ARG A 133 4.34 6.68 -15.07
C ARG A 133 3.79 6.84 -16.49
N LYS A 134 2.57 7.39 -16.60
CA LYS A 134 1.97 7.85 -17.87
C LYS A 134 1.46 6.75 -18.83
N LEU A 135 1.17 5.57 -18.34
CA LEU A 135 0.58 4.50 -19.16
C LEU A 135 -0.95 4.55 -19.21
N GLY A 136 -1.55 5.66 -18.80
CA GLY A 136 -3.01 5.84 -18.83
C GLY A 136 -3.75 4.75 -18.06
N ASN A 137 -4.69 4.09 -18.71
CA ASN A 137 -5.54 3.07 -18.08
C ASN A 137 -4.77 1.81 -17.65
N TRP A 138 -3.59 1.56 -18.21
CA TRP A 138 -2.74 0.42 -17.89
C TRP A 138 -1.88 0.59 -16.64
N GLU A 139 -1.83 1.80 -16.08
CA GLU A 139 -0.97 2.12 -14.93
C GLU A 139 -1.27 1.24 -13.71
N LEU A 140 -2.54 1.13 -13.29
CA LEU A 140 -2.93 0.33 -12.13
C LEU A 140 -2.77 -1.19 -12.36
N PRO A 141 -3.24 -1.77 -13.47
CA PRO A 141 -2.99 -3.17 -13.80
C PRO A 141 -1.50 -3.53 -13.81
N LEU A 142 -0.66 -2.69 -14.39
CA LEU A 142 0.79 -2.96 -14.46
C LEU A 142 1.46 -2.90 -13.09
N ARG A 143 1.03 -1.99 -12.21
CA ARG A 143 1.51 -1.97 -10.83
C ARG A 143 1.13 -3.24 -10.07
N LEU A 144 -0.10 -3.72 -10.25
CA LEU A 144 -0.55 -4.96 -9.63
C LEU A 144 0.27 -6.15 -10.14
N VAL A 145 0.44 -6.28 -11.45
CA VAL A 145 1.28 -7.32 -12.07
C VAL A 145 2.73 -7.23 -11.56
N TYR A 146 3.29 -6.02 -11.44
CA TYR A 146 4.62 -5.83 -10.89
C TYR A 146 4.76 -6.41 -9.48
N VAL A 147 3.80 -6.10 -8.56
CA VAL A 147 3.86 -6.60 -7.19
C VAL A 147 3.82 -8.13 -7.17
N ILE A 148 2.92 -8.74 -7.93
CA ILE A 148 2.79 -10.20 -8.00
C ILE A 148 4.07 -10.84 -8.58
N ALA A 149 4.67 -10.22 -9.58
CA ALA A 149 5.90 -10.73 -10.18
C ALA A 149 7.11 -10.64 -9.25
N ILE A 150 7.22 -9.58 -8.45
CA ILE A 150 8.35 -9.38 -7.54
C ILE A 150 8.21 -10.12 -6.21
N ASP A 151 6.98 -10.40 -5.77
CA ASP A 151 6.68 -11.00 -4.47
C ASP A 151 7.44 -12.30 -4.19
N PRO A 152 7.52 -13.28 -5.11
CA PRO A 152 8.27 -14.52 -4.89
C PRO A 152 9.79 -14.32 -4.75
N TRP A 153 10.33 -13.26 -5.32
CA TRP A 153 11.76 -12.96 -5.36
C TRP A 153 12.20 -12.03 -4.24
N TYR A 154 11.25 -11.41 -3.54
CA TYR A 154 11.59 -10.49 -2.47
C TYR A 154 12.19 -11.23 -1.26
N PRO A 155 13.44 -10.92 -0.85
CA PRO A 155 14.06 -11.55 0.30
C PRO A 155 13.32 -11.14 1.59
N ARG A 156 12.90 -12.12 2.38
CA ARG A 156 12.21 -11.92 3.66
C ARG A 156 12.93 -12.66 4.75
N LEU A 157 13.15 -12.01 5.89
CA LEU A 157 13.62 -12.67 7.11
C LEU A 157 12.54 -13.59 7.67
N ILE A 158 11.29 -13.12 7.64
CA ILE A 158 10.12 -13.88 8.02
C ILE A 158 9.18 -13.92 6.81
N HIS A 159 8.85 -15.13 6.35
CA HIS A 159 7.96 -15.34 5.21
C HIS A 159 6.51 -15.02 5.59
N TRP A 160 6.24 -13.76 5.78
CA TRP A 160 4.94 -13.23 6.16
C TRP A 160 4.33 -12.41 5.03
N ASN A 161 3.24 -12.89 4.50
CA ASN A 161 2.50 -12.19 3.45
C ASN A 161 1.22 -11.57 4.04
N TYR A 162 1.26 -10.28 4.36
CA TYR A 162 0.12 -9.56 4.94
C TYR A 162 -1.15 -9.66 4.09
N GLY A 163 -1.04 -9.66 2.76
CA GLY A 163 -2.19 -9.83 1.88
C GLY A 163 -2.75 -11.24 1.91
N GLY A 164 -1.89 -12.25 1.97
CA GLY A 164 -2.28 -13.66 2.07
C GLY A 164 -2.94 -14.00 3.41
N LEU A 165 -2.49 -13.39 4.50
CA LEU A 165 -3.07 -13.60 5.84
C LEU A 165 -4.55 -13.25 5.94
N THR A 166 -5.04 -12.33 5.11
CA THR A 166 -6.47 -12.01 5.01
C THR A 166 -7.33 -13.24 4.77
N PHE A 167 -6.79 -14.23 4.09
CA PHE A 167 -7.52 -15.43 3.68
C PHE A 167 -7.21 -16.67 4.55
N SER A 168 -6.28 -16.58 5.50
CA SER A 168 -5.82 -17.71 6.34
C SER A 168 -6.90 -18.33 7.23
N GLN A 169 -8.05 -17.68 7.41
CA GLN A 169 -9.17 -18.23 8.16
C GLN A 169 -10.32 -18.73 7.28
N PHE A 170 -10.12 -18.74 5.97
CA PHE A 170 -11.09 -19.29 5.04
C PHE A 170 -10.53 -20.55 4.40
N PRO A 171 -10.83 -21.77 4.93
CA PRO A 171 -10.24 -23.02 4.43
C PRO A 171 -10.41 -23.23 2.92
N PHE A 172 -11.52 -22.74 2.35
CA PHE A 172 -11.74 -22.79 0.90
C PHE A 172 -10.75 -21.92 0.12
N LEU A 173 -10.43 -20.73 0.63
CA LEU A 173 -9.48 -19.83 -0.01
C LEU A 173 -8.03 -20.23 0.23
N GLU A 174 -7.74 -20.90 1.36
CA GLU A 174 -6.42 -21.52 1.58
C GLU A 174 -6.14 -22.61 0.55
N GLN A 175 -7.14 -23.42 0.18
CA GLN A 175 -6.99 -24.42 -0.89
C GLN A 175 -6.68 -23.78 -2.26
N VAL A 176 -7.18 -22.59 -2.50
CA VAL A 176 -6.82 -21.82 -3.71
C VAL A 176 -5.33 -21.46 -3.68
N ALA A 177 -4.75 -21.23 -2.50
CA ALA A 177 -3.33 -20.94 -2.36
C ALA A 177 -2.43 -22.11 -2.79
N ASP A 178 -2.90 -23.35 -2.70
CA ASP A 178 -2.18 -24.52 -3.20
C ASP A 178 -1.99 -24.49 -4.73
N ILE A 179 -2.89 -23.80 -5.43
CA ILE A 179 -2.87 -23.69 -6.89
C ILE A 179 -2.09 -22.44 -7.32
N ILE A 180 -2.38 -21.29 -6.72
CA ILE A 180 -1.88 -19.98 -7.16
C ILE A 180 -0.78 -19.40 -6.25
N GLY A 181 -0.47 -20.08 -5.16
CA GLY A 181 0.48 -19.64 -4.15
C GLY A 181 -0.01 -18.46 -3.30
N SER A 182 0.79 -18.07 -2.32
CA SER A 182 0.51 -16.90 -1.46
C SER A 182 0.48 -15.58 -2.23
N SER A 183 1.25 -15.48 -3.31
CA SER A 183 1.24 -14.32 -4.21
C SER A 183 -0.08 -14.16 -4.93
N GLY A 184 -0.78 -15.26 -5.23
CA GLY A 184 -2.13 -15.22 -5.79
C GLY A 184 -3.16 -14.67 -4.80
N LEU A 185 -3.06 -15.02 -3.52
CA LEU A 185 -3.91 -14.43 -2.48
C LEU A 185 -3.62 -12.93 -2.29
N LEU A 186 -2.34 -12.54 -2.38
CA LEU A 186 -1.95 -11.14 -2.39
C LEU A 186 -2.61 -10.38 -3.56
N PHE A 187 -2.73 -11.01 -4.74
CA PHE A 187 -3.41 -10.44 -5.90
C PHE A 187 -4.86 -10.03 -5.59
N TYR A 188 -5.63 -10.88 -4.90
CA TYR A 188 -7.01 -10.56 -4.55
C TYR A 188 -7.11 -9.37 -3.59
N SER A 189 -6.28 -9.35 -2.54
CA SER A 189 -6.24 -8.26 -1.55
C SER A 189 -5.85 -6.93 -2.19
N LEU A 190 -4.78 -6.93 -3.00
CA LEU A 190 -4.32 -5.73 -3.69
C LEU A 190 -5.24 -5.33 -4.84
N GLY A 191 -5.80 -6.31 -5.56
CA GLY A 191 -6.74 -6.07 -6.65
C GLY A 191 -7.94 -5.26 -6.16
N LEU A 192 -8.53 -5.64 -5.03
CA LEU A 192 -9.63 -4.88 -4.41
C LEU A 192 -9.16 -3.46 -4.03
N SER A 193 -7.98 -3.33 -3.42
CA SER A 193 -7.43 -2.03 -3.04
C SER A 193 -7.23 -1.11 -4.26
N TYR A 194 -6.68 -1.64 -5.35
CA TYR A 194 -6.49 -0.88 -6.60
C TYR A 194 -7.81 -0.55 -7.29
N LEU A 195 -8.81 -1.44 -7.27
CA LEU A 195 -10.14 -1.16 -7.79
C LEU A 195 -10.83 -0.02 -7.04
N LEU A 196 -10.72 0.00 -5.71
CA LEU A 196 -11.28 1.08 -4.89
C LEU A 196 -10.56 2.42 -5.16
N ILE A 197 -9.26 2.41 -5.37
CA ILE A 197 -8.50 3.60 -5.76
C ILE A 197 -8.89 4.06 -7.17
N ALA A 198 -9.06 3.14 -8.11
CA ALA A 198 -9.50 3.46 -9.47
C ALA A 198 -10.90 4.10 -9.45
N TRP A 199 -11.83 3.48 -8.72
CA TRP A 199 -13.17 4.04 -8.53
C TRP A 199 -13.14 5.43 -7.91
N TRP A 200 -12.32 5.63 -6.87
CA TRP A 200 -12.15 6.93 -6.24
C TRP A 200 -11.57 7.98 -7.20
N ARG A 201 -10.57 7.61 -8.02
CA ARG A 201 -10.00 8.49 -9.05
C ARG A 201 -11.08 8.93 -10.04
N LEU A 202 -11.88 7.99 -10.57
CA LEU A 202 -12.97 8.28 -11.50
C LEU A 202 -13.98 9.26 -10.89
N LYS A 203 -14.39 9.02 -9.64
CA LYS A 203 -15.32 9.90 -8.94
C LYS A 203 -14.73 11.29 -8.63
N SER A 204 -13.43 11.37 -8.37
CA SER A 204 -12.73 12.64 -8.17
C SER A 204 -12.61 13.45 -9.46
N ASP A 205 -12.39 12.77 -10.59
CA ASP A 205 -12.30 13.39 -11.91
C ASP A 205 -13.70 13.83 -12.41
N GLU A 206 -14.76 13.09 -12.06
CA GLU A 206 -16.16 13.43 -12.36
C GLU A 206 -16.56 14.78 -11.77
N LYS A 207 -16.09 15.10 -10.56
CA LYS A 207 -16.32 16.42 -9.94
C LYS A 207 -15.65 17.57 -10.69
N ASN A 208 -14.64 17.29 -11.50
CA ASN A 208 -13.87 18.28 -12.24
C ASN A 208 -14.24 18.37 -13.72
N LEU A 209 -15.14 17.49 -14.20
CA LEU A 209 -15.56 17.46 -15.59
C LEU A 209 -17.02 17.91 -15.70
N ASN A 210 -17.31 18.79 -16.68
CA ASN A 210 -18.68 19.14 -17.05
C ASN A 210 -19.42 17.86 -17.53
N ASP A 211 -20.71 17.73 -17.19
CA ASP A 211 -21.56 16.54 -17.41
C ASP A 211 -21.45 15.85 -18.78
N ASN A 212 -21.06 16.57 -19.82
CA ASN A 212 -20.93 16.04 -21.17
C ASN A 212 -19.69 15.17 -21.40
N GLU A 213 -18.56 15.41 -20.72
CA GLU A 213 -17.35 14.59 -20.85
C GLU A 213 -17.41 13.28 -20.06
N VAL A 214 -18.16 13.26 -18.97
CA VAL A 214 -18.36 12.07 -18.13
C VAL A 214 -19.11 10.98 -18.92
N ARG A 215 -20.15 11.34 -19.65
CA ARG A 215 -20.90 10.42 -20.52
C ARG A 215 -20.01 9.76 -21.58
N TYR A 216 -19.08 10.50 -22.18
CA TYR A 216 -18.17 9.95 -23.18
C TYR A 216 -17.16 8.95 -22.60
N LYS A 217 -16.60 9.21 -21.42
CA LYS A 217 -15.64 8.29 -20.78
C LYS A 217 -16.29 6.98 -20.31
N PHE A 218 -17.50 7.05 -19.78
CA PHE A 218 -18.29 5.85 -19.44
C PHE A 218 -18.66 5.02 -20.68
N CYS A 219 -19.05 5.66 -21.78
CA CYS A 219 -19.37 4.97 -23.02
C CYS A 219 -18.16 4.24 -23.61
N LEU A 220 -16.97 4.84 -23.57
CA LEU A 220 -15.73 4.22 -24.07
C LEU A 220 -15.25 3.02 -23.22
N LEU A 221 -15.63 2.94 -21.95
CA LEU A 221 -15.33 1.77 -21.11
C LEU A 221 -16.26 0.59 -21.41
N TYR A 222 -17.47 0.84 -21.90
CA TYR A 222 -18.46 -0.20 -22.20
C TYR A 222 -18.61 -0.54 -23.69
N THR A 223 -18.15 0.32 -24.59
CA THR A 223 -18.15 0.06 -26.03
C THR A 223 -16.76 -0.30 -26.52
N SER A 224 -16.26 -1.45 -26.09
CA SER A 224 -15.30 -2.19 -26.92
C SER A 224 -16.08 -2.69 -28.13
N PRO A 225 -15.72 -2.35 -29.38
CA PRO A 225 -16.41 -2.86 -30.54
C PRO A 225 -16.32 -4.40 -30.52
N SER A 226 -17.50 -5.02 -30.59
CA SER A 226 -17.62 -6.45 -30.73
C SER A 226 -16.84 -6.88 -32.00
N PRO A 227 -16.00 -7.92 -31.95
CA PRO A 227 -15.26 -8.39 -33.14
C PRO A 227 -16.17 -9.07 -34.20
N ARG A 228 -17.47 -8.82 -34.20
CA ARG A 228 -18.43 -9.44 -35.11
C ARG A 228 -18.89 -8.57 -36.27
N ASP A 229 -18.41 -7.32 -36.37
CA ASP A 229 -18.82 -6.39 -37.44
C ASP A 229 -17.66 -6.05 -38.38
N SER A 230 -16.88 -7.06 -38.75
CA SER A 230 -15.93 -7.00 -39.87
C SER A 230 -16.15 -8.15 -40.84
#